data_a873b2afbb5d7d46670d1cef03bf6a76
#
_entry.id   a873b2afbb5d7d46670d1cef03bf6a76
#
_cell.length_a   1.000
_cell.length_b   1.000
_cell.length_c   1.000
_cell.angle_alpha   90.00
_cell.angle_beta   90.00
_cell.angle_gamma   90.00
#
_symmetry.space_group_name_H-M   'P 1'
#
loop_
_entity.id
_entity.type
_entity.pdbx_description
1 polymer ?
#
loop_
_entity_poly.entity_id
_entity_poly.type
_entity_poly.pdbx_seq_one_letter_code
_entity_poly.pdbx_strand_id
1 'polypeptide(L)'
;MVAAGRRLVVRKLAALGWAAAWGLGVVAAQAQPAPAGLERASVPEVRGTWLTTTANDALASPAQTARTMRRLREIGLNTVYIEAWKNGYTQFPSQVLRRAIGHEMRPVGGALDPSDTAAQRRAPARDLLLEATTEAHRNGLIAIAWFEYGFMAAHKNTVNHLRRTKPEWLSRDRAGSEVAPNGFVWMNPLHPEARTFLLDLVLEAVDRYDLDGVQLDDRIVWPHVTMGYDAYTREVYAREHAGASPPDDFRDPAWMRWRAAKVDEYARWFVQELHARRPGLVVSLSPAVYPWSWDNYLLDWPRWTAWTDADRLRGEPVRSPQARARVPQWDEYIPQAYRFDYPAFETTWLQQTEAVKAAGAYRPARLLAGIRIVGDGRDSSWAQLRDSIALTRRLRQGGHVLWFSVGVLDRYPAELQALYAEQGPAHSPRFPPQWRPAPVALVPAADRARWVAEQVRAGRYRVMGLDGAAWRELATLEQHRNGPVAVDAPATLKSVELLLDRRPDMATEPACRAEDRC
;
A
#
# COMPACT_ATOMS: atom_id res chain seq x y z
N MET A 1 -7.17 -22.13 -33.56
CA MET A 1 -7.02 -23.52 -33.15
C MET A 1 -7.29 -23.58 -31.66
N VAL A 2 -8.24 -24.44 -31.31
CA VAL A 2 -8.99 -24.51 -30.06
C VAL A 2 -8.12 -25.08 -28.93
N ALA A 3 -8.06 -24.45 -27.78
CA ALA A 3 -7.51 -25.04 -26.55
C ALA A 3 -8.65 -25.33 -25.57
N ALA A 4 -8.79 -26.61 -25.26
CA ALA A 4 -9.86 -27.16 -24.46
C ALA A 4 -9.64 -26.95 -22.96
N GLY A 5 -10.71 -26.53 -22.28
CA GLY A 5 -10.78 -26.47 -20.84
C GLY A 5 -10.83 -27.84 -20.16
N ARG A 6 -10.07 -28.01 -19.09
CA ARG A 6 -10.21 -29.16 -18.18
C ARG A 6 -10.96 -28.73 -16.94
N ARG A 7 -12.16 -29.28 -16.75
CA ARG A 7 -12.94 -29.22 -15.52
C ARG A 7 -12.38 -30.22 -14.50
N LEU A 8 -12.10 -29.75 -13.31
CA LEU A 8 -11.76 -30.61 -12.18
C LEU A 8 -13.05 -31.07 -11.48
N VAL A 9 -13.25 -32.40 -11.43
CA VAL A 9 -14.38 -33.05 -10.77
C VAL A 9 -13.93 -33.44 -9.35
N VAL A 10 -14.57 -32.87 -8.34
CA VAL A 10 -14.38 -33.27 -6.94
C VAL A 10 -15.32 -34.43 -6.63
N ARG A 11 -14.78 -35.63 -6.34
CA ARG A 11 -15.53 -36.75 -5.81
C ARG A 11 -15.60 -36.70 -4.29
N LYS A 12 -16.83 -36.74 -3.77
CA LYS A 12 -17.11 -36.94 -2.34
C LYS A 12 -16.94 -38.44 -2.02
N LEU A 13 -16.17 -38.77 -1.00
CA LEU A 13 -16.17 -40.06 -0.35
C LEU A 13 -16.83 -39.92 1.02
N ALA A 14 -17.90 -40.71 1.20
CA ALA A 14 -18.57 -40.87 2.48
C ALA A 14 -17.85 -41.99 3.27
N ALA A 15 -17.57 -41.75 4.55
CA ALA A 15 -17.11 -42.78 5.47
C ALA A 15 -18.14 -42.97 6.59
N LEU A 16 -18.60 -44.19 6.68
CA LEU A 16 -19.49 -44.71 7.71
C LEU A 16 -18.77 -44.84 9.07
N GLY A 17 -19.53 -44.60 10.12
CA GLY A 17 -19.08 -44.68 11.49
C GLY A 17 -18.94 -46.07 12.06
N TRP A 18 -18.18 -46.18 13.15
CA TRP A 18 -18.30 -47.21 14.18
C TRP A 18 -18.06 -46.55 15.55
N ALA A 19 -19.08 -46.65 16.41
CA ALA A 19 -18.99 -46.28 17.79
C ALA A 19 -18.51 -47.48 18.62
N ALA A 20 -17.50 -47.29 19.43
CA ALA A 20 -17.20 -48.21 20.55
C ALA A 20 -16.94 -47.36 21.82
N ALA A 21 -17.81 -47.50 22.78
CA ALA A 21 -17.69 -46.90 24.12
C ALA A 21 -16.72 -47.72 24.96
N TRP A 22 -15.70 -47.05 25.51
CA TRP A 22 -14.95 -47.52 26.68
C TRP A 22 -14.81 -46.37 27.67
N GLY A 23 -15.51 -46.50 28.82
CA GLY A 23 -15.34 -45.60 29.95
C GLY A 23 -14.04 -45.90 30.69
N LEU A 24 -13.20 -44.90 30.86
CA LEU A 24 -12.11 -44.88 31.81
C LEU A 24 -12.07 -43.52 32.52
N GLY A 25 -12.09 -43.54 33.82
CA GLY A 25 -12.09 -42.37 34.68
C GLY A 25 -10.87 -41.48 34.45
N VAL A 26 -11.11 -40.21 34.16
CA VAL A 26 -10.07 -39.20 34.04
C VAL A 26 -9.81 -38.64 35.43
N VAL A 27 -8.69 -39.01 36.03
CA VAL A 27 -8.07 -38.23 37.13
C VAL A 27 -7.63 -36.91 36.53
N ALA A 28 -8.26 -35.82 36.94
CA ALA A 28 -7.85 -34.48 36.54
C ALA A 28 -6.46 -34.17 37.13
N ALA A 29 -5.43 -34.37 36.34
CA ALA A 29 -4.12 -33.79 36.61
C ALA A 29 -4.25 -32.27 36.48
N GLN A 30 -4.15 -31.54 37.59
CA GLN A 30 -3.98 -30.08 37.54
C GLN A 30 -2.69 -29.79 36.79
N ALA A 31 -2.83 -29.25 35.57
CA ALA A 31 -1.70 -28.72 34.81
C ALA A 31 -1.11 -27.56 35.62
N GLN A 32 0.09 -27.73 36.10
CA GLN A 32 0.88 -26.62 36.63
C GLN A 32 0.99 -25.55 35.53
N PRO A 33 0.82 -24.24 35.82
CA PRO A 33 1.07 -23.21 34.86
C PRO A 33 2.53 -23.34 34.42
N ALA A 34 2.73 -23.44 33.10
CA ALA A 34 4.07 -23.41 32.52
C ALA A 34 4.81 -22.17 33.04
N PRO A 35 6.13 -22.27 33.38
CA PRO A 35 6.88 -21.11 33.81
C PRO A 35 6.72 -20.02 32.78
N ALA A 36 6.44 -18.78 33.23
CA ALA A 36 6.32 -17.62 32.38
C ALA A 36 7.58 -17.54 31.49
N GLY A 37 7.43 -18.02 30.25
CA GLY A 37 8.51 -17.99 29.29
C GLY A 37 8.92 -16.53 29.10
N LEU A 38 10.21 -16.24 29.19
CA LEU A 38 10.78 -14.96 28.83
C LEU A 38 10.18 -14.58 27.48
N GLU A 39 9.27 -13.58 27.47
CA GLU A 39 8.72 -13.06 26.23
C GLU A 39 9.89 -12.69 25.32
N ARG A 40 10.04 -13.38 24.19
CA ARG A 40 11.09 -13.08 23.24
C ARG A 40 10.93 -11.63 22.81
N ALA A 41 11.99 -10.84 22.92
CA ALA A 41 11.99 -9.44 22.47
C ALA A 41 11.58 -9.39 20.99
N SER A 42 10.68 -8.45 20.66
CA SER A 42 10.21 -8.24 19.29
C SER A 42 11.35 -7.69 18.43
N VAL A 43 11.59 -8.31 17.27
CA VAL A 43 12.65 -7.87 16.34
C VAL A 43 12.15 -6.79 15.40
N PRO A 44 12.99 -5.79 15.05
CA PRO A 44 12.64 -4.77 14.06
C PRO A 44 12.71 -5.37 12.65
N GLU A 45 11.60 -5.88 12.13
CA GLU A 45 11.47 -6.49 10.81
C GLU A 45 10.07 -6.30 10.26
N VAL A 46 9.93 -5.73 9.07
CA VAL A 46 8.67 -5.75 8.33
C VAL A 46 8.42 -7.16 7.80
N ARG A 47 7.26 -7.71 8.11
CA ARG A 47 6.69 -8.93 7.52
C ARG A 47 5.41 -8.51 6.82
N GLY A 48 5.53 -8.14 5.55
CA GLY A 48 4.45 -7.49 4.81
C GLY A 48 3.88 -8.33 3.68
N THR A 49 2.68 -7.93 3.20
CA THR A 49 2.11 -8.43 1.94
C THR A 49 1.28 -7.36 1.25
N TRP A 50 1.21 -7.40 -0.08
CA TRP A 50 0.29 -6.58 -0.87
C TRP A 50 -1.10 -7.22 -0.93
N LEU A 51 -2.12 -6.39 -0.76
CA LEU A 51 -3.53 -6.72 -0.90
C LEU A 51 -4.08 -6.03 -2.13
N THR A 52 -4.27 -6.78 -3.20
CA THR A 52 -4.87 -6.28 -4.45
C THR A 52 -6.36 -6.56 -4.50
N THR A 53 -7.10 -5.75 -5.25
CA THR A 53 -8.54 -5.92 -5.48
C THR A 53 -8.86 -6.87 -6.63
N THR A 54 -7.85 -7.41 -7.31
CA THR A 54 -8.01 -8.31 -8.46
C THR A 54 -7.32 -9.64 -8.23
N ALA A 55 -7.73 -10.66 -8.97
CA ALA A 55 -7.18 -12.03 -8.96
C ALA A 55 -7.29 -12.76 -7.61
N ASN A 56 -8.07 -12.27 -6.65
CA ASN A 56 -8.32 -12.92 -5.36
C ASN A 56 -9.56 -12.34 -4.67
N ASP A 57 -9.97 -12.97 -3.56
CA ASP A 57 -11.14 -12.57 -2.78
C ASP A 57 -10.78 -11.94 -1.42
N ALA A 58 -9.51 -11.63 -1.17
CA ALA A 58 -9.03 -11.13 0.13
C ALA A 58 -9.79 -9.89 0.63
N LEU A 59 -10.21 -9.03 -0.29
CA LEU A 59 -10.95 -7.79 -0.04
C LEU A 59 -12.36 -7.80 -0.68
N ALA A 60 -12.92 -8.95 -1.03
CA ALA A 60 -14.16 -9.05 -1.80
C ALA A 60 -15.41 -8.58 -1.04
N SER A 61 -15.42 -8.62 0.28
CA SER A 61 -16.51 -8.14 1.13
C SER A 61 -15.99 -7.71 2.51
N PRO A 62 -16.74 -6.91 3.29
CA PRO A 62 -16.33 -6.53 4.65
C PRO A 62 -16.02 -7.72 5.54
N ALA A 63 -16.84 -8.78 5.46
CA ALA A 63 -16.62 -10.01 6.22
C ALA A 63 -15.35 -10.75 5.77
N GLN A 64 -15.04 -10.74 4.47
CA GLN A 64 -13.82 -11.34 3.95
C GLN A 64 -12.60 -10.51 4.34
N THR A 65 -12.67 -9.18 4.25
CA THR A 65 -11.60 -8.26 4.70
C THR A 65 -11.26 -8.52 6.18
N ALA A 66 -12.27 -8.65 7.04
CA ALA A 66 -12.07 -8.96 8.46
C ALA A 66 -11.38 -10.32 8.67
N ARG A 67 -11.79 -11.36 7.95
CA ARG A 67 -11.13 -12.69 8.01
C ARG A 67 -9.69 -12.63 7.51
N THR A 68 -9.47 -11.93 6.41
CA THR A 68 -8.14 -11.75 5.80
C THR A 68 -7.17 -11.09 6.79
N MET A 69 -7.53 -9.94 7.38
CA MET A 69 -6.64 -9.24 8.31
C MET A 69 -6.32 -10.08 9.55
N ARG A 70 -7.32 -10.77 10.11
CA ARG A 70 -7.11 -11.69 11.21
C ARG A 70 -6.14 -12.81 10.83
N ARG A 71 -6.37 -13.45 9.69
CA ARG A 71 -5.53 -14.56 9.23
C ARG A 71 -4.08 -14.12 8.95
N LEU A 72 -3.88 -12.96 8.36
CA LEU A 72 -2.52 -12.40 8.15
C LEU A 72 -1.81 -12.19 9.49
N ARG A 73 -2.52 -11.67 10.51
CA ARG A 73 -1.95 -11.51 11.85
C ARG A 73 -1.61 -12.86 12.51
N GLU A 74 -2.48 -13.86 12.40
CA GLU A 74 -2.26 -15.23 12.92
C GLU A 74 -1.05 -15.90 12.26
N ILE A 75 -0.83 -15.67 10.96
CA ILE A 75 0.36 -16.15 10.23
C ILE A 75 1.64 -15.48 10.76
N GLY A 76 1.54 -14.27 11.33
CA GLY A 76 2.68 -13.55 11.90
C GLY A 76 3.13 -12.34 11.07
N LEU A 77 2.31 -11.87 10.12
CA LEU A 77 2.54 -10.60 9.44
C LEU A 77 2.29 -9.43 10.40
N ASN A 78 2.91 -8.29 10.10
CA ASN A 78 2.74 -7.04 10.85
C ASN A 78 2.39 -5.83 9.99
N THR A 79 2.47 -5.93 8.67
CA THR A 79 2.22 -4.82 7.75
C THR A 79 1.44 -5.28 6.53
N VAL A 80 0.47 -4.47 6.10
CA VAL A 80 -0.30 -4.69 4.87
C VAL A 80 -0.24 -3.45 3.98
N TYR A 81 -0.05 -3.68 2.67
CA TYR A 81 -0.06 -2.66 1.63
C TYR A 81 -1.37 -2.81 0.86
N ILE A 82 -2.30 -1.89 1.11
CA ILE A 82 -3.70 -1.97 0.67
C ILE A 82 -3.85 -1.17 -0.62
N GLU A 83 -4.29 -1.82 -1.71
CA GLU A 83 -4.54 -1.15 -2.99
C GLU A 83 -5.56 -0.01 -2.83
N ALA A 84 -5.15 1.22 -3.15
CA ALA A 84 -5.94 2.43 -3.02
C ALA A 84 -6.25 3.13 -4.35
N TRP A 85 -5.42 2.90 -5.39
CA TRP A 85 -5.54 3.53 -6.71
C TRP A 85 -5.22 2.55 -7.82
N LYS A 86 -6.18 2.30 -8.71
CA LYS A 86 -6.02 1.35 -9.82
C LYS A 86 -6.94 1.70 -11.00
N ASN A 87 -6.41 1.55 -12.21
CA ASN A 87 -7.15 1.64 -13.46
C ASN A 87 -8.00 2.93 -13.60
N GLY A 88 -7.46 4.06 -13.08
CA GLY A 88 -8.13 5.36 -13.15
C GLY A 88 -9.22 5.60 -12.10
N TYR A 89 -9.28 4.76 -11.06
CA TYR A 89 -10.24 4.90 -9.95
C TYR A 89 -9.59 4.63 -8.59
N THR A 90 -10.08 5.34 -7.57
CA THR A 90 -9.74 5.09 -6.17
C THR A 90 -10.61 3.98 -5.58
N GLN A 91 -10.07 3.30 -4.55
CA GLN A 91 -10.80 2.32 -3.74
C GLN A 91 -11.48 2.99 -2.52
N PHE A 92 -11.64 4.29 -2.58
CA PHE A 92 -12.31 5.13 -1.59
C PHE A 92 -13.02 6.30 -2.27
N PRO A 93 -14.10 6.86 -1.71
CA PRO A 93 -14.76 8.04 -2.27
C PRO A 93 -13.79 9.23 -2.28
N SER A 94 -13.43 9.74 -3.45
CA SER A 94 -12.47 10.83 -3.63
C SER A 94 -13.09 12.06 -4.26
N GLN A 95 -12.97 13.21 -3.61
CA GLN A 95 -13.39 14.49 -4.17
C GLN A 95 -12.38 14.99 -5.22
N VAL A 96 -11.10 14.63 -5.07
CA VAL A 96 -10.07 14.91 -6.07
C VAL A 96 -10.40 14.19 -7.38
N LEU A 97 -10.71 12.90 -7.30
CA LEU A 97 -11.13 12.12 -8.47
C LEU A 97 -12.42 12.68 -9.09
N ARG A 98 -13.42 13.00 -8.25
CA ARG A 98 -14.70 13.58 -8.70
C ARG A 98 -14.49 14.88 -9.50
N ARG A 99 -13.62 15.78 -9.03
CA ARG A 99 -13.29 17.00 -9.78
C ARG A 99 -12.63 16.72 -11.12
N ALA A 100 -11.77 15.68 -11.18
CA ALA A 100 -11.02 15.36 -12.39
C ALA A 100 -11.87 14.64 -13.46
N ILE A 101 -12.73 13.70 -13.06
CA ILE A 101 -13.42 12.78 -13.98
C ILE A 101 -14.94 12.70 -13.80
N GLY A 102 -15.53 13.47 -12.87
CA GLY A 102 -16.97 13.47 -12.59
C GLY A 102 -17.47 12.34 -11.68
N HIS A 103 -16.60 11.43 -11.24
CA HIS A 103 -16.93 10.30 -10.38
C HIS A 103 -15.98 10.22 -9.19
N GLU A 104 -16.52 9.99 -7.99
CA GLU A 104 -15.70 9.86 -6.78
C GLU A 104 -15.07 8.48 -6.58
N MET A 105 -15.58 7.48 -7.29
CA MET A 105 -15.12 6.10 -7.32
C MET A 105 -15.47 5.49 -8.67
N ARG A 106 -15.08 4.23 -8.88
CA ARG A 106 -15.55 3.47 -10.05
C ARG A 106 -17.08 3.33 -10.02
N PRO A 107 -17.81 3.85 -11.02
CA PRO A 107 -19.25 3.67 -11.09
C PRO A 107 -19.60 2.20 -11.38
N VAL A 108 -20.76 1.74 -10.90
CA VAL A 108 -21.31 0.42 -11.26
C VAL A 108 -21.45 0.33 -12.77
N GLY A 109 -20.92 -0.73 -13.39
CA GLY A 109 -20.88 -0.85 -14.85
C GLY A 109 -19.89 0.05 -15.58
N GLY A 110 -19.02 0.77 -14.85
CA GLY A 110 -17.92 1.55 -15.42
C GLY A 110 -16.89 0.70 -16.16
N ALA A 111 -15.99 1.39 -16.88
CA ALA A 111 -14.91 0.72 -17.62
C ALA A 111 -14.04 -0.09 -16.64
N LEU A 112 -13.79 -1.33 -17.00
CA LEU A 112 -13.27 -2.38 -16.14
C LEU A 112 -11.84 -2.71 -16.51
N ASP A 113 -11.06 -3.13 -15.53
CA ASP A 113 -9.82 -3.82 -15.79
C ASP A 113 -10.13 -5.18 -16.45
N PRO A 114 -9.38 -5.64 -17.47
CA PRO A 114 -9.57 -6.95 -18.07
C PRO A 114 -9.47 -8.10 -17.06
N SER A 115 -8.75 -7.91 -15.96
CA SER A 115 -8.60 -8.89 -14.87
C SER A 115 -9.75 -8.89 -13.85
N ASP A 116 -10.70 -7.94 -13.93
CA ASP A 116 -11.87 -7.92 -13.04
C ASP A 116 -12.75 -9.15 -13.24
N THR A 117 -13.09 -9.83 -12.15
CA THR A 117 -14.06 -10.92 -12.16
C THR A 117 -15.49 -10.41 -12.40
N ALA A 118 -16.40 -11.30 -12.79
CA ALA A 118 -17.81 -10.93 -12.96
C ALA A 118 -18.44 -10.44 -11.65
N ALA A 119 -17.99 -10.93 -10.49
CA ALA A 119 -18.42 -10.47 -9.17
C ALA A 119 -17.93 -9.05 -8.88
N GLN A 120 -16.67 -8.75 -9.13
CA GLN A 120 -16.09 -7.41 -8.98
C GLN A 120 -16.76 -6.37 -9.88
N ARG A 121 -17.17 -6.79 -11.09
CA ARG A 121 -17.93 -5.91 -12.01
C ARG A 121 -19.30 -5.48 -11.49
N ARG A 122 -19.94 -6.32 -10.67
CA ARG A 122 -21.28 -6.10 -10.12
C ARG A 122 -21.27 -5.59 -8.69
N ALA A 123 -20.12 -5.64 -8.01
CA ALA A 123 -20.01 -5.22 -6.63
C ALA A 123 -20.37 -3.73 -6.48
N PRO A 124 -21.20 -3.36 -5.49
CA PRO A 124 -21.43 -1.96 -5.19
C PRO A 124 -20.13 -1.29 -4.76
N ALA A 125 -20.01 0.00 -5.06
CA ALA A 125 -18.89 0.80 -4.59
C ALA A 125 -18.88 0.81 -3.04
N ARG A 126 -17.73 0.52 -2.46
CA ARG A 126 -17.48 0.50 -1.00
C ARG A 126 -16.29 1.39 -0.69
N ASP A 127 -16.27 1.98 0.48
CA ASP A 127 -15.04 2.59 1.01
C ASP A 127 -14.10 1.48 1.52
N LEU A 128 -13.44 0.83 0.57
CA LEU A 128 -12.56 -0.30 0.82
C LEU A 128 -11.35 0.10 1.66
N LEU A 129 -10.83 1.31 1.47
CA LEU A 129 -9.69 1.81 2.22
C LEU A 129 -10.03 1.99 3.70
N LEU A 130 -11.22 2.53 4.02
CA LEU A 130 -11.71 2.61 5.40
C LEU A 130 -11.86 1.21 6.02
N GLU A 131 -12.52 0.30 5.31
CA GLU A 131 -12.77 -1.07 5.79
C GLU A 131 -11.44 -1.80 6.07
N ALA A 132 -10.53 -1.80 5.10
CA ALA A 132 -9.28 -2.52 5.22
C ALA A 132 -8.34 -1.92 6.28
N THR A 133 -8.26 -0.59 6.36
CA THR A 133 -7.46 0.09 7.40
C THR A 133 -8.04 -0.18 8.79
N THR A 134 -9.36 -0.13 8.96
CA THR A 134 -10.02 -0.44 10.23
C THR A 134 -9.74 -1.86 10.68
N GLU A 135 -9.91 -2.84 9.80
CA GLU A 135 -9.66 -4.24 10.13
C GLU A 135 -8.17 -4.55 10.34
N ALA A 136 -7.27 -3.89 9.61
CA ALA A 136 -5.84 -3.99 9.86
C ALA A 136 -5.50 -3.53 11.29
N HIS A 137 -5.97 -2.35 11.70
CA HIS A 137 -5.71 -1.81 13.03
C HIS A 137 -6.36 -2.65 14.14
N ARG A 138 -7.58 -3.17 13.93
CA ARG A 138 -8.23 -4.08 14.87
C ARG A 138 -7.42 -5.34 15.15
N ASN A 139 -6.60 -5.75 14.18
CA ASN A 139 -5.71 -6.91 14.29
C ASN A 139 -4.24 -6.53 14.60
N GLY A 140 -3.96 -5.26 14.92
CA GLY A 140 -2.61 -4.80 15.26
C GLY A 140 -1.63 -4.78 14.07
N LEU A 141 -2.16 -4.70 12.84
CA LEU A 141 -1.36 -4.57 11.61
C LEU A 141 -1.13 -3.09 11.28
N ILE A 142 0.03 -2.79 10.72
CA ILE A 142 0.35 -1.51 10.09
C ILE A 142 -0.37 -1.45 8.74
N ALA A 143 -1.06 -0.35 8.45
CA ALA A 143 -1.84 -0.15 7.24
C ALA A 143 -1.20 0.91 6.34
N ILE A 144 -0.67 0.50 5.20
CA ILE A 144 -0.06 1.36 4.17
C ILE A 144 -1.01 1.41 2.97
N ALA A 145 -1.46 2.60 2.57
CA ALA A 145 -2.25 2.76 1.35
C ALA A 145 -1.32 2.68 0.12
N TRP A 146 -1.54 1.68 -0.72
CA TRP A 146 -0.73 1.42 -1.90
C TRP A 146 -1.41 1.98 -3.15
N PHE A 147 -0.82 3.04 -3.72
CA PHE A 147 -1.25 3.67 -4.96
C PHE A 147 -0.60 2.97 -6.16
N GLU A 148 -1.03 1.72 -6.39
CA GLU A 148 -0.43 0.79 -7.36
C GLU A 148 -0.18 1.42 -8.72
N TYR A 149 -1.20 2.09 -9.27
CA TYR A 149 -1.11 2.63 -10.63
C TYR A 149 -0.24 3.90 -10.75
N GLY A 150 0.06 4.62 -9.67
CA GLY A 150 0.85 5.84 -9.77
C GLY A 150 0.40 6.71 -10.96
N PHE A 151 1.31 6.94 -11.93
CA PHE A 151 0.99 7.64 -13.18
C PHE A 151 0.33 6.77 -14.27
N MET A 152 0.13 5.48 -14.07
CA MET A 152 -0.66 4.70 -15.03
C MET A 152 -2.13 5.11 -14.98
N ALA A 153 -2.71 5.35 -16.15
CA ALA A 153 -4.12 5.72 -16.30
C ALA A 153 -5.01 4.50 -16.56
N ALA A 154 -4.57 3.57 -17.43
CA ALA A 154 -5.36 2.42 -17.84
C ALA A 154 -4.53 1.37 -18.58
N HIS A 155 -5.05 0.15 -18.66
CA HIS A 155 -4.61 -0.84 -19.65
C HIS A 155 -5.05 -0.41 -21.06
N LYS A 156 -4.29 -0.76 -22.11
CA LYS A 156 -4.59 -0.38 -23.51
C LYS A 156 -6.01 -0.69 -23.97
N ASN A 157 -6.58 -1.81 -23.48
CA ASN A 157 -7.93 -2.26 -23.83
C ASN A 157 -9.03 -1.58 -22.99
N THR A 158 -8.67 -0.69 -22.05
CA THR A 158 -9.61 -0.04 -21.15
C THR A 158 -9.67 1.46 -21.44
N VAL A 159 -10.81 1.94 -21.92
CA VAL A 159 -11.07 3.36 -22.10
C VAL A 159 -11.94 3.84 -20.93
N ASN A 160 -11.27 4.10 -19.78
CA ASN A 160 -11.91 4.60 -18.58
C ASN A 160 -12.23 6.10 -18.64
N HIS A 161 -12.83 6.65 -17.59
CA HIS A 161 -13.20 8.08 -17.54
C HIS A 161 -11.96 8.97 -17.61
N LEU A 162 -10.87 8.63 -16.96
CA LEU A 162 -9.64 9.42 -16.96
C LEU A 162 -9.09 9.60 -18.39
N ARG A 163 -8.97 8.53 -19.17
CA ARG A 163 -8.52 8.60 -20.57
C ARG A 163 -9.43 9.45 -21.45
N ARG A 164 -10.75 9.43 -21.18
CA ARG A 164 -11.72 10.21 -21.98
C ARG A 164 -11.75 11.69 -21.62
N THR A 165 -11.62 12.00 -20.32
CA THR A 165 -11.81 13.37 -19.82
C THR A 165 -10.52 14.17 -19.76
N LYS A 166 -9.37 13.48 -19.73
CA LYS A 166 -8.05 14.10 -19.58
C LYS A 166 -7.02 13.59 -20.62
N PRO A 167 -7.37 13.59 -21.94
CA PRO A 167 -6.46 13.13 -22.97
C PRO A 167 -5.17 13.98 -23.07
N GLU A 168 -5.22 15.25 -22.64
CA GLU A 168 -4.09 16.16 -22.55
C GLU A 168 -3.07 15.77 -21.47
N TRP A 169 -3.46 15.00 -20.47
CA TRP A 169 -2.55 14.48 -19.45
C TRP A 169 -1.73 13.29 -19.92
N LEU A 170 -2.11 12.65 -21.04
CA LEU A 170 -1.53 11.40 -21.46
C LEU A 170 -0.19 11.60 -22.17
N SER A 171 0.80 10.82 -21.77
CA SER A 171 2.08 10.78 -22.46
C SER A 171 1.94 10.08 -23.82
N ARG A 172 2.78 10.47 -24.79
CA ARG A 172 2.77 9.90 -26.15
C ARG A 172 4.18 9.55 -26.58
N ASP A 173 4.28 8.54 -27.44
CA ASP A 173 5.51 8.24 -28.15
C ASP A 173 5.70 9.18 -29.36
N ARG A 174 6.79 8.97 -30.10
CA ARG A 174 7.12 9.79 -31.28
C ARG A 174 6.11 9.66 -32.41
N ALA A 175 5.46 8.51 -32.55
CA ALA A 175 4.42 8.27 -33.55
C ALA A 175 3.04 8.82 -33.12
N GLY A 176 2.93 9.39 -31.90
CA GLY A 176 1.69 9.91 -31.33
C GLY A 176 0.84 8.88 -30.60
N SER A 177 1.31 7.63 -30.46
CA SER A 177 0.61 6.60 -29.67
C SER A 177 0.62 6.93 -28.19
N GLU A 178 -0.53 6.80 -27.54
CA GLU A 178 -0.66 6.89 -26.07
C GLU A 178 -0.38 5.56 -25.37
N VAL A 179 -0.26 4.44 -26.12
CA VAL A 179 0.00 3.12 -25.57
C VAL A 179 1.50 2.88 -25.52
N ALA A 180 2.04 2.74 -24.33
CA ALA A 180 3.43 2.39 -24.12
C ALA A 180 3.70 0.91 -24.46
N PRO A 181 4.96 0.50 -24.72
CA PRO A 181 5.31 -0.88 -25.08
C PRO A 181 4.85 -1.95 -24.07
N ASN A 182 4.72 -1.59 -22.80
CA ASN A 182 4.18 -2.49 -21.77
C ASN A 182 2.66 -2.69 -21.83
N GLY A 183 1.96 -2.09 -22.79
CA GLY A 183 0.53 -2.23 -22.98
C GLY A 183 -0.33 -1.32 -22.12
N PHE A 184 0.24 -0.32 -21.46
CA PHE A 184 -0.51 0.63 -20.63
C PHE A 184 -0.49 2.05 -21.21
N VAL A 185 -1.50 2.83 -20.82
CA VAL A 185 -1.63 4.26 -21.08
C VAL A 185 -1.27 4.99 -19.79
N TRP A 186 -0.49 6.06 -19.89
CA TRP A 186 0.12 6.73 -18.77
C TRP A 186 -0.15 8.23 -18.78
N MET A 187 -0.41 8.79 -17.59
CA MET A 187 -0.32 10.23 -17.40
C MET A 187 1.14 10.67 -17.52
N ASN A 188 1.34 11.85 -18.06
CA ASN A 188 2.66 12.46 -18.18
C ASN A 188 3.12 13.01 -16.81
N PRO A 189 4.22 12.49 -16.24
CA PRO A 189 4.74 12.96 -14.95
C PRO A 189 5.31 14.38 -14.97
N LEU A 190 5.37 15.00 -16.15
CA LEU A 190 5.74 16.40 -16.33
C LEU A 190 4.52 17.32 -16.33
N HIS A 191 3.33 16.84 -16.76
CA HIS A 191 2.13 17.66 -16.91
C HIS A 191 1.65 18.16 -15.53
N PRO A 192 1.51 19.49 -15.31
CA PRO A 192 1.28 20.07 -13.99
C PRO A 192 -0.01 19.57 -13.32
N GLU A 193 -1.10 19.48 -14.08
CA GLU A 193 -2.36 18.98 -13.52
C GLU A 193 -2.29 17.49 -13.17
N ALA A 194 -1.62 16.65 -13.98
CA ALA A 194 -1.46 15.22 -13.71
C ALA A 194 -0.59 14.99 -12.45
N ARG A 195 0.48 15.76 -12.28
CA ARG A 195 1.34 15.76 -11.08
C ARG A 195 0.56 16.13 -9.84
N THR A 196 -0.16 17.26 -9.92
CA THR A 196 -1.00 17.77 -8.83
C THR A 196 -2.11 16.78 -8.48
N PHE A 197 -2.77 16.21 -9.48
CA PHE A 197 -3.84 15.23 -9.29
C PHE A 197 -3.35 14.00 -8.50
N LEU A 198 -2.23 13.39 -8.88
CA LEU A 198 -1.72 12.22 -8.17
C LEU A 198 -1.33 12.55 -6.73
N LEU A 199 -0.65 13.68 -6.50
CA LEU A 199 -0.31 14.13 -5.15
C LEU A 199 -1.56 14.38 -4.31
N ASP A 200 -2.55 15.08 -4.86
CA ASP A 200 -3.79 15.41 -4.15
C ASP A 200 -4.64 14.18 -3.82
N LEU A 201 -4.67 13.16 -4.70
CA LEU A 201 -5.30 11.87 -4.38
C LEU A 201 -4.68 11.23 -3.14
N VAL A 202 -3.36 11.24 -3.04
CA VAL A 202 -2.64 10.66 -1.91
C VAL A 202 -2.85 11.50 -0.65
N LEU A 203 -2.75 12.83 -0.74
CA LEU A 203 -3.00 13.73 0.39
C LEU A 203 -4.44 13.61 0.91
N GLU A 204 -5.43 13.50 0.04
CA GLU A 204 -6.84 13.28 0.43
C GLU A 204 -6.99 11.98 1.26
N ALA A 205 -6.32 10.90 0.85
CA ALA A 205 -6.34 9.66 1.61
C ALA A 205 -5.65 9.81 2.98
N VAL A 206 -4.50 10.48 3.02
CA VAL A 206 -3.74 10.78 4.26
C VAL A 206 -4.56 11.59 5.25
N ASP A 207 -5.33 12.57 4.76
CA ASP A 207 -6.15 13.43 5.61
C ASP A 207 -7.38 12.70 6.17
N ARG A 208 -7.99 11.85 5.36
CA ARG A 208 -9.28 11.21 5.72
C ARG A 208 -9.12 9.93 6.52
N TYR A 209 -8.06 9.16 6.26
CA TYR A 209 -7.89 7.84 6.86
C TYR A 209 -6.74 7.81 7.86
N ASP A 210 -6.89 6.99 8.89
CA ASP A 210 -5.83 6.76 9.88
C ASP A 210 -4.75 5.83 9.34
N LEU A 211 -4.12 6.23 8.22
CA LEU A 211 -3.05 5.47 7.59
C LEU A 211 -1.75 5.53 8.39
N ASP A 212 -1.00 4.46 8.44
CA ASP A 212 0.37 4.43 8.97
C ASP A 212 1.38 4.89 7.92
N GLY A 213 1.01 4.75 6.64
CA GLY A 213 1.85 5.18 5.53
C GLY A 213 1.13 5.14 4.20
N VAL A 214 1.87 5.56 3.18
CA VAL A 214 1.49 5.47 1.77
C VAL A 214 2.64 4.85 0.98
N GLN A 215 2.30 4.13 -0.09
CA GLN A 215 3.28 3.57 -1.00
C GLN A 215 2.94 3.95 -2.43
N LEU A 216 3.95 4.40 -3.17
CA LEU A 216 3.95 4.38 -4.63
C LEU A 216 4.70 3.15 -5.13
N ASP A 217 4.22 2.60 -6.22
CA ASP A 217 4.78 1.42 -6.85
C ASP A 217 5.89 1.77 -7.86
N ASP A 218 6.23 0.84 -8.75
CA ASP A 218 7.14 1.04 -9.89
C ASP A 218 6.58 1.99 -10.96
N ARG A 219 5.54 2.77 -10.62
CA ARG A 219 4.80 3.65 -11.53
C ARG A 219 4.85 5.14 -11.16
N ILE A 220 5.80 5.53 -10.31
CA ILE A 220 6.28 6.91 -10.15
C ILE A 220 7.55 7.08 -11.00
N VAL A 221 7.37 7.04 -12.31
CA VAL A 221 8.43 6.90 -13.29
C VAL A 221 8.13 7.72 -14.54
N TRP A 222 9.10 7.86 -15.44
CA TRP A 222 8.78 8.19 -16.81
C TRP A 222 8.04 7.00 -17.43
N PRO A 223 6.93 7.20 -18.16
CA PRO A 223 6.01 6.12 -18.57
C PRO A 223 6.64 4.92 -19.31
N HIS A 224 7.64 5.20 -20.11
CA HIS A 224 8.59 4.28 -20.75
C HIS A 224 9.64 5.13 -21.45
N VAL A 225 10.83 4.59 -21.67
CA VAL A 225 11.93 5.32 -22.32
C VAL A 225 11.55 5.84 -23.73
N THR A 226 10.61 5.20 -24.43
CA THR A 226 10.09 5.62 -25.75
C THR A 226 9.10 6.77 -25.68
N MET A 227 8.57 7.12 -24.52
CA MET A 227 7.52 8.12 -24.32
C MET A 227 8.11 9.52 -24.06
N GLY A 228 7.25 10.55 -24.14
CA GLY A 228 7.62 11.94 -23.85
C GLY A 228 7.68 12.82 -25.10
N TYR A 229 6.93 12.45 -26.12
CA TYR A 229 6.79 13.24 -27.36
C TYR A 229 5.40 13.86 -27.50
N ASP A 230 4.62 13.90 -26.42
CA ASP A 230 3.38 14.66 -26.34
C ASP A 230 3.64 16.17 -26.43
N ALA A 231 2.59 16.93 -26.75
CA ALA A 231 2.71 18.38 -27.02
C ALA A 231 3.31 19.14 -25.84
N TYR A 232 2.85 18.83 -24.61
CA TYR A 232 3.32 19.52 -23.41
C TYR A 232 4.81 19.25 -23.13
N THR A 233 5.25 18.01 -23.25
CA THR A 233 6.66 17.66 -23.06
C THR A 233 7.56 18.34 -24.09
N ARG A 234 7.13 18.38 -25.35
CA ARG A 234 7.87 19.09 -26.43
C ARG A 234 7.98 20.59 -26.15
N GLU A 235 6.91 21.21 -25.67
CA GLU A 235 6.89 22.63 -25.32
C GLU A 235 7.87 22.94 -24.18
N VAL A 236 7.82 22.16 -23.09
CA VAL A 236 8.72 22.35 -21.94
C VAL A 236 10.17 22.13 -22.34
N TYR A 237 10.45 21.11 -23.13
CA TYR A 237 11.80 20.83 -23.62
C TYR A 237 12.33 21.99 -24.48
N ALA A 238 11.54 22.47 -25.42
CA ALA A 238 11.91 23.60 -26.27
C ALA A 238 12.19 24.88 -25.48
N ARG A 239 11.36 25.17 -24.48
CA ARG A 239 11.54 26.32 -23.58
C ARG A 239 12.86 26.25 -22.81
N GLU A 240 13.27 25.05 -22.39
CA GLU A 240 14.50 24.84 -21.62
C GLU A 240 15.75 24.65 -22.50
N HIS A 241 15.58 24.48 -23.83
CA HIS A 241 16.66 24.20 -24.79
C HIS A 241 16.66 25.16 -26.00
N ALA A 242 16.39 26.45 -25.74
CA ALA A 242 16.47 27.53 -26.77
C ALA A 242 15.65 27.23 -28.05
N GLY A 243 14.48 26.61 -27.91
CA GLY A 243 13.58 26.28 -29.01
C GLY A 243 13.84 24.93 -29.68
N ALA A 244 14.82 24.16 -29.24
CA ALA A 244 15.13 22.85 -29.80
C ALA A 244 14.00 21.82 -29.54
N SER A 245 13.80 20.92 -30.51
CA SER A 245 12.95 19.75 -30.34
C SER A 245 13.66 18.65 -29.54
N PRO A 246 12.92 17.78 -28.83
CA PRO A 246 13.52 16.57 -28.25
C PRO A 246 14.23 15.73 -29.32
N PRO A 247 15.35 15.06 -28.96
CA PRO A 247 16.05 14.16 -29.87
C PRO A 247 15.14 13.08 -30.46
N ASP A 248 15.40 12.70 -31.70
CA ASP A 248 14.70 11.61 -32.37
C ASP A 248 14.99 10.23 -31.74
N ASP A 249 16.22 10.06 -31.28
CA ASP A 249 16.60 8.88 -30.51
C ASP A 249 16.10 9.02 -29.06
N PHE A 250 15.11 8.21 -28.70
CA PHE A 250 14.58 8.19 -27.35
C PHE A 250 15.59 7.71 -26.29
N ARG A 251 16.74 7.11 -26.72
CA ARG A 251 17.86 6.71 -25.86
C ARG A 251 19.02 7.72 -25.87
N ASP A 252 18.85 8.87 -26.51
CA ASP A 252 19.84 9.94 -26.38
C ASP A 252 20.14 10.20 -24.90
N PRO A 253 21.42 10.18 -24.49
CA PRO A 253 21.78 10.27 -23.06
C PRO A 253 21.36 11.59 -22.40
N ALA A 254 21.35 12.72 -23.14
CA ALA A 254 20.93 14.00 -22.57
C ALA A 254 19.42 14.04 -22.40
N TRP A 255 18.68 13.51 -23.39
CA TRP A 255 17.23 13.37 -23.34
C TRP A 255 16.76 12.42 -22.20
N MET A 256 17.43 11.28 -22.02
CA MET A 256 17.15 10.38 -20.91
C MET A 256 17.37 11.08 -19.56
N ARG A 257 18.52 11.75 -19.37
CA ARG A 257 18.81 12.47 -18.11
C ARG A 257 17.82 13.60 -17.84
N TRP A 258 17.42 14.36 -18.86
CA TRP A 258 16.44 15.42 -18.70
C TRP A 258 15.10 14.88 -18.20
N ARG A 259 14.57 13.83 -18.83
CA ARG A 259 13.31 13.19 -18.40
C ARG A 259 13.41 12.61 -17.00
N ALA A 260 14.50 11.94 -16.67
CA ALA A 260 14.77 11.41 -15.34
C ALA A 260 14.79 12.53 -14.29
N ALA A 261 15.42 13.67 -14.57
CA ALA A 261 15.46 14.81 -13.66
C ALA A 261 14.05 15.35 -13.34
N LYS A 262 13.11 15.28 -14.29
CA LYS A 262 11.70 15.68 -14.06
C LYS A 262 10.97 14.70 -13.14
N VAL A 263 11.28 13.40 -13.23
CA VAL A 263 10.78 12.38 -12.30
C VAL A 263 11.38 12.58 -10.89
N ASP A 264 12.69 12.84 -10.81
CA ASP A 264 13.38 13.12 -9.54
C ASP A 264 12.80 14.37 -8.85
N GLU A 265 12.48 15.41 -9.61
CA GLU A 265 11.84 16.62 -9.10
C GLU A 265 10.45 16.30 -8.51
N TYR A 266 9.62 15.55 -9.26
CA TYR A 266 8.32 15.14 -8.75
C TYR A 266 8.43 14.30 -7.48
N ALA A 267 9.33 13.34 -7.44
CA ALA A 267 9.51 12.47 -6.29
C ALA A 267 9.95 13.24 -5.04
N ARG A 268 10.83 14.25 -5.18
CA ARG A 268 11.20 15.16 -4.08
C ARG A 268 10.02 15.98 -3.59
N TRP A 269 9.29 16.60 -4.50
CA TRP A 269 8.07 17.35 -4.17
C TRP A 269 7.06 16.49 -3.42
N PHE A 270 6.75 15.31 -3.94
CA PHE A 270 5.81 14.35 -3.37
C PHE A 270 6.16 14.01 -1.91
N VAL A 271 7.40 13.62 -1.65
CA VAL A 271 7.82 13.23 -0.29
C VAL A 271 7.83 14.43 0.67
N GLN A 272 8.26 15.61 0.21
CA GLN A 272 8.27 16.82 1.03
C GLN A 272 6.86 17.23 1.46
N GLU A 273 5.88 17.19 0.57
CA GLU A 273 4.47 17.51 0.88
C GLU A 273 3.87 16.51 1.86
N LEU A 274 4.09 15.22 1.65
CA LEU A 274 3.55 14.19 2.55
C LEU A 274 4.12 14.30 3.97
N HIS A 275 5.44 14.46 4.11
CA HIS A 275 6.06 14.62 5.42
C HIS A 275 5.74 15.97 6.10
N ALA A 276 5.42 17.01 5.31
CA ALA A 276 4.90 18.23 5.87
C ALA A 276 3.47 18.05 6.39
N ARG A 277 2.64 17.34 5.61
CA ARG A 277 1.24 17.09 5.97
C ARG A 277 1.10 16.16 7.18
N ARG A 278 1.93 15.10 7.24
CA ARG A 278 1.92 14.13 8.34
C ARG A 278 3.34 13.64 8.67
N PRO A 279 4.04 14.28 9.61
CA PRO A 279 5.45 13.99 9.89
C PRO A 279 5.79 12.55 10.27
N GLY A 280 4.85 11.82 10.87
CA GLY A 280 5.01 10.41 11.26
C GLY A 280 4.56 9.40 10.20
N LEU A 281 4.11 9.85 9.03
CA LEU A 281 3.68 8.97 7.95
C LEU A 281 4.87 8.26 7.33
N VAL A 282 4.76 6.95 7.10
CA VAL A 282 5.72 6.21 6.29
C VAL A 282 5.46 6.48 4.82
N VAL A 283 6.46 6.99 4.11
CA VAL A 283 6.42 7.15 2.65
C VAL A 283 7.30 6.09 2.01
N SER A 284 6.66 5.11 1.39
CA SER A 284 7.26 3.88 0.86
C SER A 284 7.31 3.90 -0.66
N LEU A 285 8.37 3.34 -1.24
CA LEU A 285 8.53 3.14 -2.68
C LEU A 285 8.76 1.65 -2.97
N SER A 286 7.98 1.07 -3.90
CA SER A 286 8.20 -0.29 -4.39
C SER A 286 8.64 -0.27 -5.86
N PRO A 287 9.91 0.05 -6.16
CA PRO A 287 10.39 0.23 -7.53
C PRO A 287 10.66 -1.11 -8.20
N ALA A 288 10.67 -1.11 -9.54
CA ALA A 288 11.29 -2.18 -10.30
C ALA A 288 12.81 -2.24 -10.01
N VAL A 289 13.42 -3.40 -10.23
CA VAL A 289 14.86 -3.60 -9.96
C VAL A 289 15.74 -2.72 -10.84
N TYR A 290 16.81 -2.19 -10.26
CA TYR A 290 17.86 -1.46 -10.98
C TYR A 290 18.91 -2.46 -11.56
N PRO A 291 19.46 -2.26 -12.77
CA PRO A 291 19.32 -1.09 -13.65
C PRO A 291 18.10 -1.13 -14.61
N TRP A 292 17.31 -2.19 -14.60
CA TRP A 292 16.17 -2.32 -15.51
C TRP A 292 15.17 -1.14 -15.41
N SER A 293 14.97 -0.62 -14.19
CA SER A 293 14.13 0.56 -13.93
C SER A 293 14.67 1.82 -14.61
N TRP A 294 15.99 2.00 -14.65
CA TRP A 294 16.64 3.08 -15.39
C TRP A 294 16.54 2.90 -16.91
N ASP A 295 16.89 1.72 -17.41
CA ASP A 295 16.96 1.45 -18.85
C ASP A 295 15.61 1.56 -19.57
N ASN A 296 14.51 1.30 -18.85
CA ASN A 296 13.17 1.26 -19.43
C ASN A 296 12.25 2.40 -18.97
N TYR A 297 12.43 2.92 -17.75
CA TYR A 297 11.53 3.87 -17.11
C TYR A 297 12.22 5.11 -16.55
N LEU A 298 13.53 5.27 -16.78
CA LEU A 298 14.35 6.40 -16.33
C LEU A 298 14.32 6.63 -14.83
N LEU A 299 14.16 5.54 -14.07
CA LEU A 299 14.10 5.56 -12.63
C LEU A 299 15.42 5.08 -12.02
N ASP A 300 16.24 6.02 -11.53
CA ASP A 300 17.48 5.78 -10.79
C ASP A 300 17.21 5.85 -9.28
N TRP A 301 16.29 5.00 -8.80
CA TRP A 301 15.87 5.01 -7.40
C TRP A 301 17.00 4.75 -6.39
N PRO A 302 18.11 4.04 -6.69
CA PRO A 302 19.21 3.93 -5.73
C PRO A 302 19.76 5.29 -5.33
N ARG A 303 19.84 6.27 -6.26
CA ARG A 303 20.28 7.63 -5.95
C ARG A 303 19.33 8.37 -5.01
N TRP A 304 18.05 8.04 -5.02
CA TRP A 304 17.08 8.66 -4.10
C TRP A 304 17.36 8.30 -2.63
N THR A 305 18.02 7.16 -2.37
CA THR A 305 18.40 6.77 -1.01
C THR A 305 19.44 7.70 -0.38
N ALA A 306 20.17 8.44 -1.22
CA ALA A 306 21.24 9.35 -0.83
C ALA A 306 20.80 10.82 -0.74
N TRP A 307 19.55 11.15 -1.02
CA TRP A 307 19.07 12.53 -0.90
C TRP A 307 19.28 13.11 0.48
N THR A 308 19.69 14.37 0.52
CA THR A 308 20.06 15.13 1.70
C THR A 308 19.31 16.45 1.76
N ASP A 309 19.69 17.30 2.69
CA ASP A 309 19.21 18.69 2.79
C ASP A 309 19.48 19.52 1.51
N ALA A 310 20.57 19.22 0.80
CA ALA A 310 20.91 19.89 -0.46
C ALA A 310 19.92 19.60 -1.60
N ASP A 311 19.21 18.47 -1.52
CA ASP A 311 18.26 18.03 -2.54
C ASP A 311 16.85 18.59 -2.33
N ARG A 312 16.64 19.38 -1.27
CA ARG A 312 15.34 20.00 -1.00
C ARG A 312 14.92 20.94 -2.12
N LEU A 313 13.69 20.79 -2.58
CA LEU A 313 13.02 21.78 -3.39
C LEU A 313 12.60 22.97 -2.50
N ARG A 314 13.02 24.19 -2.86
CA ARG A 314 12.80 25.41 -2.07
C ARG A 314 11.84 26.39 -2.73
N GLY A 315 11.58 26.23 -4.02
CA GLY A 315 10.64 27.01 -4.84
C GLY A 315 9.44 26.18 -5.29
N GLU A 316 8.77 26.66 -6.31
CA GLU A 316 7.73 25.89 -7.00
C GLU A 316 8.27 24.51 -7.45
N PRO A 317 7.46 23.45 -7.36
CA PRO A 317 6.03 23.43 -7.03
C PRO A 317 5.69 23.26 -5.53
N VAL A 318 6.65 23.38 -4.61
CA VAL A 318 6.44 23.11 -3.17
C VAL A 318 5.48 24.14 -2.56
N ARG A 319 4.39 23.64 -1.95
CA ARG A 319 3.22 24.44 -1.58
C ARG A 319 3.35 25.23 -0.28
N SER A 320 4.16 24.75 0.67
CA SER A 320 4.21 25.37 2.00
C SER A 320 5.63 25.55 2.53
N PRO A 321 5.86 26.52 3.48
CA PRO A 321 7.13 26.63 4.19
C PRO A 321 7.51 25.35 4.93
N GLN A 322 6.53 24.63 5.48
CA GLN A 322 6.74 23.36 6.16
C GLN A 322 7.29 22.29 5.21
N ALA A 323 6.73 22.19 3.99
CA ALA A 323 7.23 21.28 2.97
C ALA A 323 8.63 21.67 2.48
N ARG A 324 8.91 22.97 2.29
CA ARG A 324 10.26 23.46 1.93
C ARG A 324 11.32 23.12 2.97
N ALA A 325 10.92 23.00 4.24
CA ALA A 325 11.83 22.61 5.32
C ALA A 325 12.12 21.10 5.37
N ARG A 326 11.35 20.24 4.69
CA ARG A 326 11.52 18.79 4.75
C ARG A 326 12.62 18.31 3.82
N VAL A 327 13.47 17.41 4.34
CA VAL A 327 14.43 16.67 3.52
C VAL A 327 13.64 15.66 2.69
N PRO A 328 13.82 15.59 1.35
CA PRO A 328 13.11 14.64 0.51
C PRO A 328 13.65 13.22 0.75
N GLN A 329 13.00 12.46 1.60
CA GLN A 329 13.50 11.15 2.02
C GLN A 329 12.36 10.14 2.06
N TRP A 330 12.50 9.08 1.25
CA TRP A 330 11.64 7.90 1.34
C TRP A 330 12.01 7.10 2.59
N ASP A 331 11.03 6.59 3.27
CA ASP A 331 11.21 5.84 4.50
C ASP A 331 11.52 4.37 4.25
N GLU A 332 10.98 3.80 3.19
CA GLU A 332 11.18 2.43 2.77
C GLU A 332 11.39 2.33 1.26
N TYR A 333 12.27 1.42 0.86
CA TYR A 333 12.48 1.01 -0.52
C TYR A 333 12.26 -0.50 -0.60
N ILE A 334 11.31 -0.93 -1.43
CA ILE A 334 10.91 -2.34 -1.57
C ILE A 334 11.08 -2.78 -3.04
N PRO A 335 12.33 -2.89 -3.55
CA PRO A 335 12.55 -3.32 -4.93
C PRO A 335 11.89 -4.68 -5.20
N GLN A 336 11.19 -4.78 -6.31
CA GLN A 336 10.44 -5.96 -6.73
C GLN A 336 11.39 -7.02 -7.30
N ALA A 337 12.14 -7.71 -6.42
CA ALA A 337 13.10 -8.75 -6.79
C ALA A 337 12.40 -10.07 -7.15
N TYR A 338 11.38 -10.00 -8.03
CA TYR A 338 10.55 -11.12 -8.42
C TYR A 338 11.32 -12.07 -9.34
N ARG A 339 11.73 -13.22 -8.83
CA ARG A 339 12.48 -14.25 -9.55
C ARG A 339 11.85 -15.63 -9.34
N PHE A 340 12.13 -16.55 -10.25
CA PHE A 340 11.53 -17.88 -10.29
C PHE A 340 12.34 -18.96 -9.56
N ASP A 341 13.55 -18.62 -9.08
CA ASP A 341 14.40 -19.48 -8.28
C ASP A 341 15.28 -18.65 -7.34
N TYR A 342 15.86 -19.33 -6.33
CA TYR A 342 16.66 -18.66 -5.30
C TYR A 342 17.98 -18.09 -5.85
N PRO A 343 18.77 -18.78 -6.70
CA PRO A 343 20.01 -18.20 -7.24
C PRO A 343 19.77 -16.89 -8.01
N ALA A 344 18.72 -16.82 -8.82
CA ALA A 344 18.36 -15.60 -9.53
C ALA A 344 17.87 -14.50 -8.56
N PHE A 345 17.11 -14.86 -7.51
CA PHE A 345 16.74 -13.92 -6.47
C PHE A 345 17.97 -13.38 -5.73
N GLU A 346 18.86 -14.25 -5.24
CA GLU A 346 20.05 -13.87 -4.52
C GLU A 346 20.95 -12.92 -5.34
N THR A 347 21.23 -13.28 -6.58
CA THR A 347 21.99 -12.42 -7.51
C THR A 347 21.34 -11.05 -7.66
N THR A 348 20.05 -11.02 -7.95
CA THR A 348 19.30 -9.77 -8.12
C THR A 348 19.31 -8.94 -6.84
N TRP A 349 19.05 -9.57 -5.69
CA TRP A 349 18.95 -8.86 -4.41
C TRP A 349 20.29 -8.28 -3.94
N LEU A 350 21.38 -9.01 -4.14
CA LEU A 350 22.73 -8.50 -3.89
C LEU A 350 23.05 -7.33 -4.82
N GLN A 351 22.66 -7.39 -6.11
CA GLN A 351 22.82 -6.28 -7.05
C GLN A 351 22.08 -5.01 -6.58
N GLN A 352 20.84 -5.13 -6.09
CA GLN A 352 20.12 -3.98 -5.53
C GLN A 352 20.84 -3.41 -4.30
N THR A 353 21.30 -4.29 -3.41
CA THR A 353 22.05 -3.89 -2.21
C THR A 353 23.33 -3.12 -2.57
N GLU A 354 24.09 -3.61 -3.54
CA GLU A 354 25.31 -2.94 -3.99
C GLU A 354 25.02 -1.61 -4.72
N ALA A 355 23.93 -1.52 -5.50
CA ALA A 355 23.52 -0.26 -6.14
C ALA A 355 23.22 0.82 -5.09
N VAL A 356 22.53 0.48 -3.99
CA VAL A 356 22.26 1.42 -2.90
C VAL A 356 23.53 1.79 -2.14
N LYS A 357 24.45 0.86 -1.91
CA LYS A 357 25.76 1.15 -1.31
C LYS A 357 26.59 2.11 -2.17
N ALA A 358 26.61 1.86 -3.48
CA ALA A 358 27.33 2.71 -4.43
C ALA A 358 26.77 4.14 -4.49
N ALA A 359 25.48 4.34 -4.22
CA ALA A 359 24.86 5.66 -4.10
C ALA A 359 25.31 6.45 -2.85
N GLY A 360 25.95 5.81 -1.87
CA GLY A 360 26.64 6.46 -0.75
C GLY A 360 25.83 6.61 0.55
N ALA A 361 24.59 6.09 0.62
CA ALA A 361 23.75 6.23 1.82
C ALA A 361 23.02 4.93 2.21
N TYR A 362 23.74 3.82 2.23
CA TYR A 362 23.15 2.53 2.59
C TYR A 362 22.62 2.52 4.03
N ARG A 363 21.32 2.42 4.16
CA ARG A 363 20.61 2.28 5.43
C ARG A 363 19.79 0.96 5.38
N PRO A 364 20.35 -0.16 5.88
CA PRO A 364 19.77 -1.48 5.71
C PRO A 364 18.32 -1.56 6.23
N ALA A 365 17.98 -0.88 7.32
CA ALA A 365 16.61 -0.84 7.86
C ALA A 365 15.57 -0.22 6.92
N ARG A 366 15.99 0.52 5.87
CA ARG A 366 15.09 1.10 4.87
C ARG A 366 14.96 0.27 3.60
N LEU A 367 15.79 -0.76 3.42
CA LEU A 367 15.77 -1.64 2.26
C LEU A 367 15.08 -2.95 2.62
N LEU A 368 13.94 -3.21 1.98
CA LEU A 368 13.13 -4.40 2.18
C LEU A 368 13.03 -5.18 0.87
N ALA A 369 13.04 -6.50 0.94
CA ALA A 369 12.92 -7.30 -0.28
C ALA A 369 11.45 -7.48 -0.69
N GLY A 370 11.11 -7.07 -1.90
CA GLY A 370 9.89 -7.52 -2.58
C GLY A 370 10.11 -8.94 -3.11
N ILE A 371 9.43 -9.93 -2.50
CA ILE A 371 9.62 -11.35 -2.81
C ILE A 371 8.35 -11.91 -3.45
N ARG A 372 8.49 -12.52 -4.62
CA ARG A 372 7.38 -13.17 -5.32
C ARG A 372 7.08 -14.54 -4.70
N ILE A 373 5.78 -14.84 -4.53
CA ILE A 373 5.27 -16.19 -4.23
C ILE A 373 4.48 -16.73 -5.43
N VAL A 374 3.49 -15.96 -5.88
CA VAL A 374 2.57 -16.29 -6.97
C VAL A 374 2.48 -15.16 -7.98
N GLY A 375 1.75 -15.33 -9.06
CA GLY A 375 1.55 -14.34 -10.13
C GLY A 375 1.88 -14.95 -11.49
N ASP A 376 2.33 -14.13 -12.45
CA ASP A 376 2.64 -14.61 -13.80
C ASP A 376 3.74 -15.68 -13.78
N GLY A 377 3.49 -16.79 -14.49
CA GLY A 377 4.39 -17.93 -14.58
C GLY A 377 4.25 -18.91 -13.41
N ARG A 378 5.32 -19.67 -13.12
CA ARG A 378 5.29 -20.68 -12.05
C ARG A 378 5.36 -20.06 -10.67
N ASP A 379 4.67 -20.65 -9.70
CA ASP A 379 4.78 -20.26 -8.29
C ASP A 379 6.19 -20.54 -7.76
N SER A 380 6.62 -19.70 -6.81
CA SER A 380 7.86 -19.94 -6.05
C SER A 380 7.71 -21.18 -5.17
N SER A 381 8.75 -22.00 -5.07
CA SER A 381 8.78 -23.10 -4.11
C SER A 381 8.92 -22.59 -2.68
N TRP A 382 8.49 -23.38 -1.70
CA TRP A 382 8.69 -23.04 -0.28
C TRP A 382 10.18 -22.85 0.06
N ALA A 383 11.05 -23.71 -0.44
CA ALA A 383 12.49 -23.58 -0.22
C ALA A 383 13.04 -22.25 -0.73
N GLN A 384 12.66 -21.84 -1.95
CA GLN A 384 13.03 -20.53 -2.49
C GLN A 384 12.55 -19.39 -1.61
N LEU A 385 11.28 -19.40 -1.19
CA LEU A 385 10.69 -18.35 -0.35
C LEU A 385 11.42 -18.25 0.99
N ARG A 386 11.59 -19.38 1.68
CA ARG A 386 12.32 -19.48 2.96
C ARG A 386 13.74 -18.93 2.85
N ASP A 387 14.49 -19.36 1.83
CA ASP A 387 15.87 -18.97 1.64
C ASP A 387 16.02 -17.49 1.25
N SER A 388 15.05 -16.95 0.50
CA SER A 388 14.96 -15.52 0.18
C SER A 388 14.74 -14.67 1.45
N ILE A 389 13.80 -15.07 2.32
CA ILE A 389 13.58 -14.44 3.62
C ILE A 389 14.84 -14.52 4.49
N ALA A 390 15.48 -15.68 4.54
CA ALA A 390 16.72 -15.87 5.31
C ALA A 390 17.86 -14.96 4.82
N LEU A 391 17.97 -14.70 3.52
CA LEU A 391 18.96 -13.78 2.96
C LEU A 391 18.78 -12.35 3.48
N THR A 392 17.54 -11.81 3.48
CA THR A 392 17.29 -10.44 3.98
C THR A 392 17.71 -10.30 5.45
N ARG A 393 17.49 -11.32 6.26
CA ARG A 393 17.89 -11.37 7.67
C ARG A 393 19.40 -11.45 7.85
N ARG A 394 20.10 -12.30 7.05
CA ARG A 394 21.57 -12.35 7.07
C ARG A 394 22.19 -10.99 6.75
N LEU A 395 21.55 -10.22 5.87
CA LEU A 395 21.97 -8.87 5.51
C LEU A 395 21.52 -7.79 6.51
N ARG A 396 20.76 -8.16 7.55
CA ARG A 396 20.20 -7.25 8.58
C ARG A 396 19.40 -6.09 7.97
N GLN A 397 18.62 -6.39 6.95
CA GLN A 397 17.78 -5.41 6.26
C GLN A 397 16.41 -5.23 6.94
N GLY A 398 15.61 -4.24 6.50
CA GLY A 398 14.36 -3.84 7.15
C GLY A 398 13.24 -4.89 7.12
N GLY A 399 13.43 -5.98 6.38
CA GLY A 399 12.46 -7.06 6.27
C GLY A 399 12.09 -7.40 4.82
N HIS A 400 10.87 -7.87 4.63
CA HIS A 400 10.38 -8.32 3.32
C HIS A 400 8.89 -8.09 3.16
N VAL A 401 8.46 -7.97 1.90
CA VAL A 401 7.06 -7.87 1.51
C VAL A 401 6.77 -8.91 0.43
N LEU A 402 5.72 -9.69 0.65
CA LEU A 402 5.39 -10.87 -0.16
C LEU A 402 4.38 -10.52 -1.25
N TRP A 403 4.71 -10.80 -2.48
CA TRP A 403 3.83 -10.68 -3.62
C TRP A 403 3.09 -12.00 -3.87
N PHE A 404 1.83 -12.05 -3.66
CA PHE A 404 0.89 -11.17 -2.96
C PHE A 404 0.04 -12.01 -2.01
N SER A 405 -1.04 -11.47 -1.44
CA SER A 405 -1.84 -12.12 -0.39
C SER A 405 -2.29 -13.55 -0.68
N VAL A 406 -2.56 -13.92 -1.95
CA VAL A 406 -2.86 -15.31 -2.38
C VAL A 406 -1.74 -16.27 -2.00
N GLY A 407 -0.48 -15.89 -2.24
CA GLY A 407 0.66 -16.72 -1.86
C GLY A 407 0.76 -16.94 -0.36
N VAL A 408 0.41 -15.93 0.43
CA VAL A 408 0.44 -15.97 1.89
C VAL A 408 -0.74 -16.75 2.47
N LEU A 409 -1.95 -16.50 1.96
CA LEU A 409 -3.20 -17.02 2.53
C LEU A 409 -3.54 -18.43 2.05
N ASP A 410 -3.23 -18.73 0.78
CA ASP A 410 -3.69 -19.95 0.13
C ASP A 410 -2.56 -20.93 -0.18
N ARG A 411 -1.34 -20.40 -0.43
CA ARG A 411 -0.22 -21.26 -0.87
C ARG A 411 0.65 -21.76 0.28
N TYR A 412 1.08 -20.86 1.17
CA TYR A 412 2.03 -21.17 2.26
C TYR A 412 1.62 -20.64 3.64
N PRO A 413 0.33 -20.68 4.04
CA PRO A 413 -0.09 -20.11 5.31
C PRO A 413 0.49 -20.84 6.53
N ALA A 414 0.58 -22.17 6.48
CA ALA A 414 1.09 -22.98 7.59
C ALA A 414 2.61 -22.87 7.72
N GLU A 415 3.31 -22.91 6.60
CA GLU A 415 4.76 -22.83 6.54
C GLU A 415 5.26 -21.44 6.99
N LEU A 416 4.61 -20.35 6.55
CA LEU A 416 4.92 -19.00 7.00
C LEU A 416 4.62 -18.83 8.49
N GLN A 417 3.49 -19.34 8.97
CA GLN A 417 3.14 -19.31 10.39
C GLN A 417 4.19 -20.02 11.24
N ALA A 418 4.62 -21.21 10.83
CA ALA A 418 5.68 -21.97 11.53
C ALA A 418 7.02 -21.21 11.52
N LEU A 419 7.42 -20.68 10.35
CA LEU A 419 8.67 -19.90 10.21
C LEU A 419 8.67 -18.67 11.11
N TYR A 420 7.57 -17.90 11.14
CA TYR A 420 7.49 -16.68 11.94
C TYR A 420 7.33 -16.96 13.44
N ALA A 421 6.67 -18.05 13.82
CA ALA A 421 6.60 -18.50 15.20
C ALA A 421 7.98 -18.91 15.74
N GLU A 422 8.78 -19.64 14.97
CA GLU A 422 10.15 -20.00 15.30
C GLU A 422 11.04 -18.75 15.54
N GLN A 423 10.84 -17.72 14.70
CA GLN A 423 11.64 -16.50 14.75
C GLN A 423 11.20 -15.51 15.83
N GLY A 424 10.02 -15.71 16.41
CA GLY A 424 9.42 -14.84 17.43
C GLY A 424 8.72 -13.60 16.85
N PRO A 425 8.18 -12.73 17.73
CA PRO A 425 7.42 -11.56 17.34
C PRO A 425 8.29 -10.54 16.58
N ALA A 426 7.66 -9.81 15.66
CA ALA A 426 8.31 -8.74 14.91
C ALA A 426 7.43 -7.49 14.84
N HIS A 427 8.08 -6.33 14.72
CA HIS A 427 7.43 -5.04 14.49
C HIS A 427 8.14 -4.28 13.37
N SER A 428 7.41 -3.41 12.67
CA SER A 428 8.04 -2.54 11.68
C SER A 428 9.12 -1.67 12.33
N PRO A 429 10.33 -1.55 11.74
CA PRO A 429 11.39 -0.68 12.27
C PRO A 429 10.99 0.81 12.39
N ARG A 430 9.88 1.20 11.75
CA ARG A 430 9.37 2.59 11.75
C ARG A 430 8.45 2.89 12.91
N PHE A 431 7.95 1.86 13.60
CA PHE A 431 6.98 2.01 14.68
C PHE A 431 7.40 1.19 15.89
N PRO A 432 7.12 1.66 17.12
CA PRO A 432 7.38 0.87 18.31
C PRO A 432 6.52 -0.41 18.32
N PRO A 433 6.93 -1.45 19.05
CA PRO A 433 6.07 -2.58 19.34
C PRO A 433 4.70 -2.12 19.85
N GLN A 434 3.62 -2.79 19.44
CA GLN A 434 2.24 -2.42 19.81
C GLN A 434 1.81 -1.01 19.36
N TRP A 435 2.37 -0.53 18.24
CA TRP A 435 1.93 0.74 17.63
C TRP A 435 0.41 0.80 17.43
N ARG A 436 -0.20 -0.31 17.02
CA ARG A 436 -1.66 -0.49 16.93
C ARG A 436 -2.11 -1.47 18.03
N PRO A 437 -2.52 -0.97 19.20
CA PRO A 437 -3.03 -1.82 20.28
C PRO A 437 -4.40 -2.41 19.88
N ALA A 438 -4.79 -3.48 20.56
CA ALA A 438 -6.13 -4.03 20.40
C ALA A 438 -7.21 -2.97 20.69
N PRO A 439 -8.34 -2.98 19.96
CA PRO A 439 -9.44 -2.05 20.20
C PRO A 439 -10.03 -2.25 21.59
N VAL A 440 -10.60 -1.18 22.15
CA VAL A 440 -11.39 -1.26 23.38
C VAL A 440 -12.85 -1.50 22.99
N ALA A 441 -13.37 -2.69 23.28
CA ALA A 441 -14.78 -2.98 23.07
C ALA A 441 -15.64 -2.25 24.12
N LEU A 442 -16.74 -1.63 23.68
CA LEU A 442 -17.74 -1.04 24.55
C LEU A 442 -18.91 -2.00 24.69
N VAL A 443 -19.54 -1.98 25.86
CA VAL A 443 -20.76 -2.74 26.14
C VAL A 443 -21.98 -1.81 26.13
N PRO A 444 -23.15 -2.26 25.65
CA PRO A 444 -24.36 -1.45 25.68
C PRO A 444 -24.81 -1.22 27.14
N ALA A 445 -25.11 0.01 27.48
CA ALA A 445 -25.75 0.36 28.74
C ALA A 445 -27.21 -0.17 28.80
N ALA A 446 -27.84 -0.12 29.97
CA ALA A 446 -29.20 -0.62 30.17
C ALA A 446 -30.24 0.03 29.23
N ASP A 447 -30.06 1.30 28.88
CA ASP A 447 -30.89 2.06 27.93
C ASP A 447 -30.62 1.73 26.46
N ARG A 448 -29.58 0.95 26.16
CA ARG A 448 -29.08 0.59 24.83
C ARG A 448 -28.81 1.77 23.87
N ALA A 449 -28.96 3.01 24.33
CA ALA A 449 -28.63 4.21 23.56
C ALA A 449 -27.18 4.64 23.80
N ARG A 450 -26.59 4.17 24.89
CA ARG A 450 -25.18 4.42 25.24
C ARG A 450 -24.38 3.13 25.27
N TRP A 451 -23.11 3.28 24.92
CA TRP A 451 -22.09 2.23 24.95
C TRP A 451 -20.98 2.67 25.88
N VAL A 452 -20.57 1.80 26.79
CA VAL A 452 -19.67 2.16 27.89
C VAL A 452 -18.46 1.22 27.98
N ALA A 453 -17.33 1.75 28.42
CA ALA A 453 -16.18 0.98 28.88
C ALA A 453 -15.64 1.62 30.18
N GLU A 454 -15.29 0.81 31.17
CA GLU A 454 -14.84 1.31 32.48
C GLU A 454 -13.40 1.78 32.50
N GLN A 455 -12.56 1.21 31.65
CA GLN A 455 -11.11 1.43 31.66
C GLN A 455 -10.62 1.75 30.23
N VAL A 456 -10.52 3.03 29.92
CA VAL A 456 -9.94 3.54 28.68
C VAL A 456 -8.73 4.38 29.01
N ARG A 457 -7.60 4.14 28.36
CA ARG A 457 -6.39 4.97 28.54
C ARG A 457 -6.60 6.34 27.97
N ALA A 458 -5.85 7.33 28.47
CA ALA A 458 -5.79 8.66 27.86
C ALA A 458 -5.28 8.54 26.41
N GLY A 459 -5.92 9.27 25.50
CA GLY A 459 -5.60 9.25 24.08
C GLY A 459 -6.77 9.71 23.21
N ARG A 460 -6.51 9.84 21.92
CA ARG A 460 -7.53 10.12 20.92
C ARG A 460 -7.98 8.81 20.27
N TYR A 461 -9.27 8.66 20.06
CA TYR A 461 -9.87 7.43 19.54
C TYR A 461 -10.87 7.72 18.44
N ARG A 462 -10.91 6.82 17.44
CA ARG A 462 -12.05 6.68 16.54
C ARG A 462 -13.09 5.81 17.22
N VAL A 463 -14.32 6.26 17.27
CA VAL A 463 -15.47 5.47 17.72
C VAL A 463 -16.03 4.75 16.51
N MET A 464 -15.88 3.45 16.48
CA MET A 464 -16.29 2.60 15.37
C MET A 464 -17.53 1.79 15.73
N GLY A 465 -18.57 1.86 14.90
CA GLY A 465 -19.79 1.06 15.02
C GLY A 465 -19.88 0.00 13.94
N LEU A 466 -20.20 -1.25 14.32
CA LEU A 466 -20.44 -2.34 13.39
C LEU A 466 -21.91 -2.37 12.96
N ASP A 467 -22.18 -1.95 11.73
CA ASP A 467 -23.49 -2.01 11.10
C ASP A 467 -23.53 -3.15 10.07
N GLY A 468 -24.33 -4.17 10.34
CA GLY A 468 -24.34 -5.37 9.51
C GLY A 468 -22.99 -6.12 9.58
N ALA A 469 -22.18 -5.99 8.54
CA ALA A 469 -20.84 -6.57 8.45
C ALA A 469 -19.74 -5.51 8.21
N ALA A 470 -20.11 -4.22 8.16
CA ALA A 470 -19.20 -3.12 7.86
C ALA A 470 -19.01 -2.22 9.09
N TRP A 471 -17.77 -1.82 9.34
CA TRP A 471 -17.44 -0.79 10.33
C TRP A 471 -17.67 0.59 9.75
N ARG A 472 -18.27 1.48 10.55
CA ARG A 472 -18.40 2.89 10.26
C ARG A 472 -17.77 3.71 11.36
N GLU A 473 -17.06 4.76 11.01
CA GLU A 473 -16.64 5.76 11.98
C GLU A 473 -17.85 6.62 12.37
N LEU A 474 -18.16 6.62 13.66
CA LEU A 474 -19.30 7.36 14.21
C LEU A 474 -18.87 8.73 14.70
N ALA A 475 -17.70 8.80 15.36
CA ALA A 475 -17.16 10.01 15.96
C ALA A 475 -15.67 9.85 16.26
N THR A 476 -15.03 10.94 16.66
CA THR A 476 -13.75 10.93 17.37
C THR A 476 -13.98 11.25 18.85
N LEU A 477 -13.15 10.69 19.70
CA LEU A 477 -13.20 10.87 21.16
C LEU A 477 -11.82 11.25 21.67
N GLU A 478 -11.74 12.34 22.43
CA GLU A 478 -10.54 12.73 23.20
C GLU A 478 -10.71 12.29 24.65
N GLN A 479 -9.91 11.32 25.09
CA GLN A 479 -9.85 10.87 26.48
C GLN A 479 -8.64 11.49 27.16
N HIS A 480 -8.87 12.48 28.03
CA HIS A 480 -7.78 13.27 28.64
C HIS A 480 -7.08 12.54 29.79
N ARG A 481 -7.72 11.55 30.40
CA ARG A 481 -7.18 10.75 31.52
C ARG A 481 -7.72 9.33 31.46
N ASN A 482 -6.99 8.39 32.06
CA ASN A 482 -7.49 7.01 32.20
C ASN A 482 -8.79 6.98 33.00
N GLY A 483 -9.77 6.23 32.55
CA GLY A 483 -11.04 6.12 33.24
C GLY A 483 -12.19 5.63 32.35
N PRO A 484 -13.43 5.73 32.82
CA PRO A 484 -14.59 5.30 32.08
C PRO A 484 -14.91 6.23 30.91
N VAL A 485 -15.51 5.63 29.87
CA VAL A 485 -16.01 6.31 28.69
C VAL A 485 -17.45 5.88 28.42
N ALA A 486 -18.29 6.82 28.01
CA ALA A 486 -19.63 6.57 27.50
C ALA A 486 -19.79 7.26 26.13
N VAL A 487 -20.36 6.55 25.17
CA VAL A 487 -20.57 7.01 23.80
C VAL A 487 -22.04 6.78 23.43
N ASP A 488 -22.69 7.81 22.89
CA ASP A 488 -24.02 7.69 22.30
C ASP A 488 -23.88 7.06 20.91
N ALA A 489 -24.56 5.93 20.71
CA ALA A 489 -24.56 5.25 19.43
C ALA A 489 -25.84 4.44 19.23
N PRO A 490 -26.30 4.24 17.97
CA PRO A 490 -27.53 3.53 17.68
C PRO A 490 -27.59 2.13 18.31
N ALA A 491 -28.70 1.81 18.94
CA ALA A 491 -28.97 0.48 19.54
C ALA A 491 -28.99 -0.67 18.52
N THR A 492 -29.09 -0.34 17.23
CA THR A 492 -29.09 -1.29 16.11
C THR A 492 -27.69 -1.83 15.78
N LEU A 493 -26.63 -1.20 16.27
CA LEU A 493 -25.27 -1.64 16.03
C LEU A 493 -24.99 -2.98 16.71
N LYS A 494 -24.23 -3.84 16.04
CA LYS A 494 -23.81 -5.13 16.58
C LYS A 494 -22.69 -5.01 17.60
N SER A 495 -21.83 -4.01 17.42
CA SER A 495 -20.68 -3.73 18.28
C SER A 495 -20.27 -2.26 18.13
N VAL A 496 -19.69 -1.71 19.21
CA VAL A 496 -19.00 -0.43 19.20
C VAL A 496 -17.62 -0.61 19.80
N GLU A 497 -16.60 -0.08 19.14
CA GLU A 497 -15.20 -0.20 19.59
C GLU A 497 -14.48 1.16 19.49
N LEU A 498 -13.50 1.36 20.36
CA LEU A 498 -12.57 2.48 20.29
C LEU A 498 -11.26 1.99 19.66
N LEU A 499 -10.89 2.56 18.54
CA LEU A 499 -9.58 2.36 17.92
C LEU A 499 -8.72 3.61 18.15
N LEU A 500 -7.49 3.42 18.61
CA LEU A 500 -6.56 4.52 18.79
C LEU A 500 -6.37 5.28 17.48
N ASP A 501 -6.67 6.58 17.48
CA ASP A 501 -6.56 7.48 16.32
C ASP A 501 -5.18 8.13 16.30
N ARG A 502 -4.47 7.97 15.20
CA ARG A 502 -3.15 8.59 15.00
C ARG A 502 -3.14 9.62 13.88
N ARG A 503 -4.33 10.00 13.39
CA ARG A 503 -4.44 11.15 12.48
C ARG A 503 -3.97 12.42 13.17
N PRO A 504 -3.36 13.39 12.46
CA PRO A 504 -3.08 14.70 13.02
C PRO A 504 -4.37 15.40 13.45
N ASP A 505 -4.29 16.26 14.45
CA ASP A 505 -5.42 17.09 14.85
C ASP A 505 -5.65 18.17 13.77
N MET A 506 -6.70 18.01 12.98
CA MET A 506 -7.08 18.96 11.93
C MET A 506 -7.53 20.33 12.51
N ALA A 507 -7.83 20.39 13.82
CA ALA A 507 -8.24 21.64 14.47
C ALA A 507 -7.07 22.61 14.75
N THR A 508 -5.83 22.16 14.65
CA THR A 508 -4.64 22.99 14.90
C THR A 508 -4.03 23.63 13.66
N GLU A 509 -4.58 23.38 12.46
CA GLU A 509 -4.17 24.15 11.28
C GLU A 509 -4.81 25.56 11.31
N PRO A 510 -4.04 26.64 11.16
CA PRO A 510 -4.64 27.93 10.91
C PRO A 510 -5.42 27.82 9.60
N ALA A 511 -6.74 27.98 9.70
CA ALA A 511 -7.58 28.10 8.52
C ALA A 511 -6.94 29.15 7.61
N CYS A 512 -6.57 28.74 6.41
CA CYS A 512 -6.16 29.67 5.36
C CYS A 512 -7.36 30.61 5.18
N ARG A 513 -7.27 31.84 5.69
CA ARG A 513 -8.36 32.80 5.54
C ARG A 513 -8.49 33.07 4.05
N ALA A 514 -9.73 33.11 3.59
CA ALA A 514 -10.09 33.35 2.19
C ALA A 514 -9.53 34.68 1.61
N GLU A 515 -8.83 35.47 2.41
CA GLU A 515 -8.20 36.74 2.05
C GLU A 515 -6.72 36.62 1.68
N ASP A 516 -6.05 35.51 2.06
CA ASP A 516 -4.70 35.22 1.62
C ASP A 516 -4.78 34.41 0.33
N ARG A 517 -4.51 35.09 -0.79
CA ARG A 517 -4.33 34.45 -2.10
C ARG A 517 -3.18 33.45 -1.98
N CYS A 518 -3.53 32.18 -1.74
CA CYS A 518 -2.60 31.05 -1.79
C CYS A 518 -2.29 30.66 -3.22
#